data_35150ac2858cd4662c1ef1d7b61ff82f
#
_entry.id   35150ac2858cd4662c1ef1d7b61ff82f
#
_cell.length_a   1.000
_cell.length_b   1.000
_cell.length_c   1.000
_cell.angle_alpha   90.00
_cell.angle_beta   90.00
_cell.angle_gamma   90.00
#
_symmetry.space_group_name_H-M   'P 1'
#
loop_
_entity.id
_entity.type
_entity.pdbx_description
1 polymer ?
#
loop_
_entity_poly.entity_id
_entity_poly.type
_entity_poly.pdbx_seq_one_letter_code
_entity_poly.pdbx_strand_id
1 'polypeptide(L)'
;MMLLPFAEKAYANNTVIQVNEEATVFDNRSGSLVQVGTLSAGQTFEVTKDYGANWWQIRWGGYDGYVEKRYTKVVSAKTYKNTVPAVAKIKDYIIPTRVAPIYDNTGIKLVQFATLSEGVRFPIYSRMGNWYAIAVNGRLGYVHSNFVVEEQGENTTNTDTTKPGEKPTTTPPSKQNSYIEALENVILYDFRREKEMAIATLMKGQQLEVVESMDPTYVQVRWGKSYVYAEKSNVKFLNTPLYKNVGKDYAMKNEYFIPISGNSEIYDKTTKTLQPFAKLDTNRRYPILRKEGDWYVTVLGGREGYIHSSKVAIDRGVPVMMYHHFLKEHELGRFKNVSTTITDVQFAKEMQYLKSKNYETISVDELLRFMRNEITLPAYSIVLTFDDGLLSTREYAYPVLKNYGFKATQFLITYRNEYSKDGQIFNYNDLQALSRQDMTTMQDVFAYGSHTYNLHDLVGNMGKMLLIPYHEVVQDLQRSTAIIPKAKAFAYPFGQYNANIMNAVKEAGFTMAFSTKLGYNNPYDDVYQIKRLSSNQQTTNTQFQKMVLPYTQ
;
A
#
# COMPACT_ATOMS: atom_id res chain seq x y z
N MET A 1 -21.53 4.65 -36.21
CA MET A 1 -21.27 6.01 -36.70
C MET A 1 -22.53 6.82 -36.49
N MET A 2 -22.63 7.53 -35.40
CA MET A 2 -23.77 8.42 -35.13
C MET A 2 -23.23 9.70 -34.50
N LEU A 3 -22.97 10.68 -35.37
CA LEU A 3 -22.69 12.05 -34.99
C LEU A 3 -24.01 12.68 -34.55
N LEU A 4 -24.12 12.99 -33.27
CA LEU A 4 -25.24 13.78 -32.74
C LEU A 4 -24.84 15.25 -32.76
N PRO A 5 -25.67 16.14 -33.31
CA PRO A 5 -25.48 17.57 -33.19
C PRO A 5 -25.95 18.03 -31.80
N PHE A 6 -25.08 18.61 -31.00
CA PHE A 6 -25.39 19.09 -29.68
C PHE A 6 -25.53 20.62 -29.69
N ALA A 7 -26.66 21.09 -29.16
CA ALA A 7 -26.87 22.48 -28.83
C ALA A 7 -26.01 22.87 -27.61
N GLU A 8 -25.08 23.80 -27.80
CA GLU A 8 -24.24 24.35 -26.74
C GLU A 8 -25.07 25.23 -25.80
N LYS A 9 -25.20 24.82 -24.55
CA LYS A 9 -25.51 25.76 -23.45
C LYS A 9 -24.20 26.21 -22.83
N ALA A 10 -23.84 27.48 -23.05
CA ALA A 10 -22.76 28.10 -22.29
C ALA A 10 -23.24 28.31 -20.85
N TYR A 11 -22.70 27.54 -19.92
CA TYR A 11 -22.84 27.79 -18.49
C TYR A 11 -21.75 28.78 -18.07
N ALA A 12 -22.15 29.75 -17.23
CA ALA A 12 -21.22 30.73 -16.66
C ALA A 12 -20.08 30.02 -15.92
N ASN A 13 -18.86 30.50 -16.10
CA ASN A 13 -17.64 30.09 -15.38
C ASN A 13 -17.91 29.95 -13.88
N ASN A 14 -18.01 28.73 -13.34
CA ASN A 14 -17.91 28.36 -11.91
C ASN A 14 -18.79 27.16 -11.50
N THR A 15 -19.19 26.28 -12.42
CA THR A 15 -19.88 25.04 -12.00
C THR A 15 -18.89 24.12 -11.35
N VAL A 16 -19.19 23.69 -10.12
CA VAL A 16 -18.39 22.70 -9.36
C VAL A 16 -19.24 21.45 -9.19
N ILE A 17 -18.65 20.31 -9.45
CA ILE A 17 -19.25 18.99 -9.22
C ILE A 17 -18.58 18.31 -8.03
N GLN A 18 -19.36 17.56 -7.25
CA GLN A 18 -18.87 16.61 -6.27
C GLN A 18 -19.16 15.19 -6.76
N VAL A 19 -18.16 14.34 -6.67
CA VAL A 19 -18.24 12.93 -7.04
C VAL A 19 -18.99 12.16 -5.95
N ASN A 20 -20.07 11.46 -6.29
CA ASN A 20 -20.89 10.70 -5.34
C ASN A 20 -20.27 9.31 -5.07
N GLU A 21 -19.75 8.69 -6.11
CA GLU A 21 -19.02 7.43 -6.09
C GLU A 21 -17.86 7.52 -7.09
N GLU A 22 -16.88 6.60 -7.05
CA GLU A 22 -15.73 6.68 -7.96
C GLU A 22 -16.19 6.81 -9.42
N ALA A 23 -15.73 7.86 -10.10
CA ALA A 23 -16.12 8.19 -11.45
C ALA A 23 -14.95 8.11 -12.42
N THR A 24 -15.13 7.37 -13.53
CA THR A 24 -14.10 7.24 -14.58
C THR A 24 -13.94 8.53 -15.37
N VAL A 25 -12.70 8.90 -15.66
CA VAL A 25 -12.34 9.98 -16.57
C VAL A 25 -11.95 9.37 -17.91
N PHE A 26 -12.56 9.86 -18.98
CA PHE A 26 -12.31 9.43 -20.36
C PHE A 26 -11.64 10.52 -21.18
N ASP A 27 -10.74 10.10 -22.08
CA ASP A 27 -10.20 10.88 -23.17
C ASP A 27 -10.91 10.50 -24.48
N ASN A 28 -11.23 11.48 -25.30
CA ASN A 28 -11.93 11.29 -26.59
C ASN A 28 -11.11 11.75 -27.81
N ARG A 29 -9.83 12.07 -27.63
CA ARG A 29 -8.98 12.60 -28.71
C ARG A 29 -8.72 11.60 -29.86
N SER A 30 -8.81 10.31 -29.57
CA SER A 30 -8.69 9.25 -30.58
C SER A 30 -9.97 8.96 -31.35
N GLY A 31 -11.08 9.65 -31.05
CA GLY A 31 -12.41 9.39 -31.63
C GLY A 31 -13.18 8.27 -30.92
N SER A 32 -12.60 7.65 -29.90
CA SER A 32 -13.23 6.69 -28.99
C SER A 32 -12.91 7.06 -27.55
N LEU A 33 -13.81 6.71 -26.62
CA LEU A 33 -13.60 6.95 -25.20
C LEU A 33 -12.56 5.98 -24.65
N VAL A 34 -11.43 6.51 -24.21
CA VAL A 34 -10.34 5.76 -23.56
C VAL A 34 -10.26 6.18 -22.11
N GLN A 35 -10.28 5.23 -21.19
CA GLN A 35 -10.12 5.51 -19.77
C GLN A 35 -8.71 6.04 -19.49
N VAL A 36 -8.62 7.22 -18.85
CA VAL A 36 -7.34 7.88 -18.51
C VAL A 36 -7.13 8.06 -17.01
N GLY A 37 -8.13 7.75 -16.21
CA GLY A 37 -8.06 7.80 -14.76
C GLY A 37 -9.41 7.71 -14.09
N THR A 38 -9.46 7.96 -12.78
CA THR A 38 -10.69 8.05 -12.00
C THR A 38 -10.68 9.25 -11.05
N LEU A 39 -11.86 9.70 -10.63
CA LEU A 39 -12.08 10.71 -9.59
C LEU A 39 -12.60 10.00 -8.33
N SER A 40 -12.05 10.33 -7.19
CA SER A 40 -12.45 9.70 -5.92
C SER A 40 -13.76 10.28 -5.37
N ALA A 41 -14.57 9.43 -4.74
CA ALA A 41 -15.83 9.83 -4.10
C ALA A 41 -15.63 10.94 -3.06
N GLY A 42 -16.61 11.85 -2.96
CA GLY A 42 -16.57 12.98 -2.04
C GLY A 42 -15.75 14.18 -2.52
N GLN A 43 -14.89 14.01 -3.52
CA GLN A 43 -14.01 15.07 -4.04
C GLN A 43 -14.75 16.01 -4.99
N THR A 44 -14.28 17.26 -5.08
CA THR A 44 -14.89 18.28 -5.94
C THR A 44 -13.97 18.65 -7.09
N PHE A 45 -14.59 18.98 -8.26
CA PHE A 45 -13.89 19.37 -9.49
C PHE A 45 -14.64 20.50 -10.21
N GLU A 46 -13.88 21.40 -10.82
CA GLU A 46 -14.48 22.47 -11.64
C GLU A 46 -14.83 21.92 -13.03
N VAL A 47 -16.01 22.25 -13.51
CA VAL A 47 -16.47 21.89 -14.86
C VAL A 47 -15.99 22.93 -15.84
N THR A 48 -15.29 22.52 -16.89
CA THR A 48 -14.88 23.43 -17.98
C THR A 48 -15.99 23.61 -19.01
N LYS A 49 -16.81 22.58 -19.21
CA LYS A 49 -17.94 22.62 -20.14
C LYS A 49 -19.02 21.60 -19.77
N ASP A 50 -20.28 21.98 -19.92
CA ASP A 50 -21.40 21.04 -19.93
C ASP A 50 -21.51 20.38 -21.31
N TYR A 51 -21.34 19.07 -21.37
CA TYR A 51 -21.32 18.30 -22.62
C TYR A 51 -22.63 17.52 -22.83
N GLY A 52 -23.75 18.22 -22.82
CA GLY A 52 -25.08 17.68 -23.02
C GLY A 52 -25.65 16.90 -21.83
N ALA A 53 -26.57 15.96 -22.09
CA ALA A 53 -27.35 15.31 -21.03
C ALA A 53 -26.52 14.46 -20.07
N ASN A 54 -25.42 13.87 -20.53
CA ASN A 54 -24.75 12.79 -19.82
C ASN A 54 -23.33 13.10 -19.36
N TRP A 55 -22.66 14.14 -19.83
CA TRP A 55 -21.24 14.35 -19.66
C TRP A 55 -20.88 15.72 -19.10
N TRP A 56 -19.90 15.73 -18.18
CA TRP A 56 -19.11 16.91 -17.82
C TRP A 56 -17.76 16.86 -18.52
N GLN A 57 -17.28 18.00 -18.97
CA GLN A 57 -15.90 18.19 -19.38
C GLN A 57 -15.13 18.85 -18.24
N ILE A 58 -13.97 18.32 -17.92
CA ILE A 58 -13.05 18.82 -16.90
C ILE A 58 -11.65 18.97 -17.51
N ARG A 59 -10.79 19.74 -16.88
CA ARG A 59 -9.39 19.82 -17.29
C ARG A 59 -8.60 18.64 -16.73
N TRP A 60 -7.97 17.84 -17.60
CA TRP A 60 -7.21 16.65 -17.22
C TRP A 60 -5.78 16.75 -17.76
N GLY A 61 -4.83 17.25 -16.92
CA GLY A 61 -3.41 17.44 -17.28
C GLY A 61 -3.20 18.37 -18.46
N GLY A 62 -3.18 18.52 -19.44
CA GLY A 62 -3.01 19.44 -20.57
C GLY A 62 -4.14 19.33 -21.59
N TYR A 63 -5.12 18.45 -21.35
CA TYR A 63 -6.23 18.17 -22.28
C TYR A 63 -7.57 18.06 -21.55
N ASP A 64 -8.63 17.79 -22.30
CA ASP A 64 -9.98 17.70 -21.77
C ASP A 64 -10.32 16.25 -21.40
N GLY A 65 -10.78 16.03 -20.17
CA GLY A 65 -11.31 14.77 -19.70
C GLY A 65 -12.84 14.82 -19.60
N TYR A 66 -13.49 13.68 -19.77
CA TYR A 66 -14.94 13.54 -19.76
C TYR A 66 -15.39 12.64 -18.62
N VAL A 67 -16.37 13.10 -17.82
CA VAL A 67 -16.93 12.39 -16.67
C VAL A 67 -18.43 12.30 -16.81
N GLU A 68 -19.01 11.14 -16.52
CA GLU A 68 -20.45 10.95 -16.58
C GLU A 68 -21.17 11.69 -15.45
N LYS A 69 -22.23 12.44 -15.78
CA LYS A 69 -23.04 13.21 -14.83
C LYS A 69 -23.70 12.36 -13.76
N ARG A 70 -24.06 11.11 -14.08
CA ARG A 70 -24.73 10.20 -13.13
C ARG A 70 -23.93 9.90 -11.87
N TYR A 71 -22.59 10.00 -11.93
CA TYR A 71 -21.70 9.77 -10.79
C TYR A 71 -21.41 11.02 -9.98
N THR A 72 -22.06 12.15 -10.31
CA THR A 72 -21.75 13.45 -9.74
C THR A 72 -23.00 14.23 -9.37
N LYS A 73 -22.84 15.23 -8.52
CA LYS A 73 -23.85 16.26 -8.25
C LYS A 73 -23.21 17.65 -8.30
N VAL A 74 -23.97 18.65 -8.71
CA VAL A 74 -23.54 20.05 -8.68
C VAL A 74 -23.54 20.55 -7.24
N VAL A 75 -22.46 21.24 -6.84
CA VAL A 75 -22.31 21.85 -5.51
C VAL A 75 -21.91 23.31 -5.63
N SER A 76 -22.14 24.07 -4.55
CA SER A 76 -21.93 25.53 -4.56
C SER A 76 -20.47 25.95 -4.43
N ALA A 77 -19.58 25.08 -3.94
CA ALA A 77 -18.19 25.43 -3.70
C ALA A 77 -17.27 24.22 -3.82
N LYS A 78 -16.00 24.46 -4.19
CA LYS A 78 -14.92 23.48 -4.17
C LYS A 78 -14.37 23.28 -2.75
N THR A 79 -13.95 22.06 -2.45
CA THR A 79 -13.42 21.69 -1.12
C THR A 79 -11.89 21.78 -1.02
N TYR A 80 -11.18 21.97 -2.13
CA TYR A 80 -9.72 22.06 -2.16
C TYR A 80 -9.23 23.52 -2.25
N LYS A 81 -8.00 23.76 -1.75
CA LYS A 81 -7.37 25.08 -1.70
C LYS A 81 -6.15 25.23 -2.60
N ASN A 82 -5.52 24.11 -3.01
CA ASN A 82 -4.29 24.09 -3.80
C ASN A 82 -4.57 24.36 -5.29
N THR A 83 -4.63 25.59 -5.67
CA THR A 83 -4.76 26.00 -7.08
C THR A 83 -3.38 26.03 -7.76
N VAL A 84 -3.33 25.59 -9.04
CA VAL A 84 -2.13 25.67 -9.86
C VAL A 84 -2.05 27.08 -10.45
N PRO A 85 -0.93 27.83 -10.29
CA PRO A 85 -0.66 29.03 -11.06
C PRO A 85 -0.59 28.70 -12.56
N ALA A 86 -0.79 29.67 -13.44
CA ALA A 86 -0.75 29.48 -14.91
C ALA A 86 0.45 28.62 -15.31
N VAL A 87 0.18 27.55 -16.07
CA VAL A 87 1.09 26.46 -16.39
C VAL A 87 2.39 26.97 -17.01
N ALA A 88 3.52 26.80 -16.34
CA ALA A 88 4.82 26.91 -16.96
C ALA A 88 4.92 25.85 -18.09
N LYS A 89 5.60 26.18 -19.21
CA LYS A 89 5.83 25.23 -20.32
C LYS A 89 6.66 24.05 -19.79
N ILE A 90 6.00 22.94 -19.50
CA ILE A 90 6.63 21.72 -19.02
C ILE A 90 6.99 20.87 -20.23
N LYS A 91 8.24 20.45 -20.32
CA LYS A 91 8.73 19.62 -21.44
C LYS A 91 8.66 18.12 -21.15
N ASP A 92 8.55 17.73 -19.86
CA ASP A 92 8.68 16.34 -19.44
C ASP A 92 7.34 15.77 -18.98
N TYR A 93 7.22 14.46 -19.05
CA TYR A 93 5.98 13.72 -18.76
C TYR A 93 6.24 12.56 -17.82
N ILE A 94 5.21 12.20 -17.06
CA ILE A 94 5.13 10.89 -16.37
C ILE A 94 4.23 9.96 -17.19
N ILE A 95 4.58 8.67 -17.17
CA ILE A 95 3.76 7.59 -17.72
C ILE A 95 3.57 6.56 -16.60
N PRO A 96 2.35 6.38 -16.09
CA PRO A 96 2.07 5.37 -15.08
C PRO A 96 2.36 3.96 -15.63
N THR A 97 3.09 3.16 -14.85
CA THR A 97 3.37 1.75 -15.12
C THR A 97 2.30 0.82 -14.51
N ARG A 98 1.36 1.41 -13.82
CA ARG A 98 0.15 0.83 -13.20
C ARG A 98 -0.77 1.97 -12.81
N VAL A 99 -1.99 1.68 -12.34
CA VAL A 99 -2.88 2.72 -11.82
C VAL A 99 -2.14 3.53 -10.74
N ALA A 100 -1.98 4.82 -10.97
CA ALA A 100 -1.21 5.71 -10.12
C ALA A 100 -2.14 6.65 -9.32
N PRO A 101 -2.18 6.57 -7.98
CA PRO A 101 -2.98 7.48 -7.17
C PRO A 101 -2.43 8.90 -7.21
N ILE A 102 -3.34 9.87 -7.24
CA ILE A 102 -3.06 11.31 -7.19
C ILE A 102 -3.55 11.86 -5.86
N TYR A 103 -2.64 12.46 -5.12
CA TYR A 103 -2.89 12.96 -3.78
C TYR A 103 -2.95 14.49 -3.71
N ASP A 104 -3.80 14.98 -2.82
CA ASP A 104 -3.79 16.36 -2.32
C ASP A 104 -3.01 16.39 -0.99
N ASN A 105 -2.15 17.38 -0.83
CA ASN A 105 -1.35 17.60 0.38
C ASN A 105 -1.74 18.89 1.14
N THR A 106 -2.90 19.46 0.87
CA THR A 106 -3.35 20.69 1.55
C THR A 106 -3.82 20.48 2.98
N GLY A 107 -3.98 19.25 3.41
CA GLY A 107 -4.30 18.88 4.78
C GLY A 107 -3.15 18.19 5.50
N ILE A 108 -3.36 17.82 6.75
CA ILE A 108 -2.42 17.05 7.58
C ILE A 108 -2.13 15.67 7.00
N LYS A 109 -3.00 15.15 6.14
CA LYS A 109 -2.90 13.84 5.49
C LYS A 109 -2.92 14.00 3.98
N LEU A 110 -2.16 13.15 3.29
CA LEU A 110 -2.34 12.97 1.86
C LEU A 110 -3.72 12.37 1.60
N VAL A 111 -4.55 13.10 0.88
CA VAL A 111 -5.89 12.63 0.51
C VAL A 111 -5.90 12.29 -0.96
N GLN A 112 -6.13 11.03 -1.27
CA GLN A 112 -6.30 10.63 -2.67
C GLN A 112 -7.58 11.28 -3.22
N PHE A 113 -7.46 11.99 -4.34
CA PHE A 113 -8.59 12.62 -4.98
C PHE A 113 -8.86 12.14 -6.41
N ALA A 114 -7.89 11.46 -7.01
CA ALA A 114 -8.00 10.89 -8.35
C ALA A 114 -6.95 9.79 -8.57
N THR A 115 -7.00 9.11 -9.73
CA THR A 115 -5.95 8.21 -10.22
C THR A 115 -5.64 8.49 -11.68
N LEU A 116 -4.42 8.12 -12.14
CA LEU A 116 -4.07 7.99 -13.55
C LEU A 116 -4.12 6.51 -13.94
N SER A 117 -4.65 6.23 -15.12
CA SER A 117 -4.58 4.89 -15.72
C SER A 117 -3.16 4.59 -16.20
N GLU A 118 -2.80 3.30 -16.27
CA GLU A 118 -1.53 2.83 -16.82
C GLU A 118 -1.34 3.31 -18.27
N GLY A 119 -0.11 3.67 -18.63
CA GLY A 119 0.26 4.12 -19.96
C GLY A 119 -0.17 5.53 -20.35
N VAL A 120 -0.91 6.25 -19.52
CA VAL A 120 -1.36 7.61 -19.80
C VAL A 120 -0.19 8.59 -19.65
N ARG A 121 0.12 9.31 -20.73
CA ARG A 121 1.15 10.36 -20.71
C ARG A 121 0.61 11.63 -20.07
N PHE A 122 1.21 12.05 -18.94
CA PHE A 122 0.72 13.18 -18.17
C PHE A 122 1.84 14.20 -17.87
N PRO A 123 1.64 15.52 -18.14
CA PRO A 123 2.70 16.52 -18.00
C PRO A 123 3.10 16.74 -16.55
N ILE A 124 4.40 16.87 -16.31
CA ILE A 124 4.97 17.20 -15.00
C ILE A 124 4.88 18.71 -14.79
N TYR A 125 4.35 19.12 -13.63
CA TYR A 125 4.40 20.51 -13.19
C TYR A 125 5.71 20.83 -12.46
N SER A 126 6.13 19.95 -11.56
CA SER A 126 7.44 20.02 -10.89
C SER A 126 7.85 18.65 -10.35
N ARG A 127 9.15 18.49 -10.08
CA ARG A 127 9.72 17.29 -9.43
C ARG A 127 10.00 17.62 -7.97
N MET A 128 9.68 16.70 -7.08
CA MET A 128 9.72 16.93 -5.65
C MET A 128 10.17 15.63 -4.94
N GLY A 129 11.47 15.38 -4.97
CA GLY A 129 12.04 14.12 -4.47
C GLY A 129 11.48 12.92 -5.24
N ASN A 130 10.79 12.01 -4.55
CA ASN A 130 10.11 10.87 -5.19
C ASN A 130 8.68 11.19 -5.65
N TRP A 131 8.30 12.46 -5.71
CA TRP A 131 6.98 12.87 -6.13
C TRP A 131 7.04 13.74 -7.37
N TYR A 132 6.07 13.54 -8.23
CA TYR A 132 5.79 14.41 -9.35
C TYR A 132 4.54 15.23 -9.02
N ALA A 133 4.67 16.54 -9.05
CA ALA A 133 3.51 17.41 -8.99
C ALA A 133 2.93 17.53 -10.40
N ILE A 134 1.62 17.37 -10.52
CA ILE A 134 0.86 17.43 -11.77
C ILE A 134 -0.36 18.31 -11.59
N ALA A 135 -0.85 18.89 -12.67
CA ALA A 135 -2.04 19.73 -12.65
C ALA A 135 -3.27 18.94 -13.10
N VAL A 136 -4.23 18.75 -12.21
CA VAL A 136 -5.49 18.07 -12.46
C VAL A 136 -6.62 19.03 -12.18
N ASN A 137 -7.32 19.45 -13.23
CA ASN A 137 -8.47 20.35 -13.13
C ASN A 137 -8.21 21.64 -12.33
N GLY A 138 -7.06 22.30 -12.55
CA GLY A 138 -6.68 23.51 -11.81
C GLY A 138 -6.24 23.24 -10.37
N ARG A 139 -6.17 21.99 -9.94
CA ARG A 139 -5.71 21.52 -8.64
C ARG A 139 -4.32 20.90 -8.78
N LEU A 140 -3.42 21.19 -7.86
CA LEU A 140 -2.12 20.53 -7.80
C LEU A 140 -2.30 19.17 -7.15
N GLY A 141 -1.86 18.12 -7.85
CA GLY A 141 -1.87 16.74 -7.38
C GLY A 141 -0.47 16.15 -7.36
N TYR A 142 -0.24 15.16 -6.51
CA TYR A 142 1.05 14.52 -6.30
C TYR A 142 0.98 13.04 -6.63
N VAL A 143 1.89 12.58 -7.51
CA VAL A 143 2.03 11.18 -7.89
C VAL A 143 3.43 10.70 -7.49
N HIS A 144 3.51 9.58 -6.82
CA HIS A 144 4.79 9.03 -6.37
C HIS A 144 5.53 8.32 -7.51
N SER A 145 6.85 8.46 -7.57
CA SER A 145 7.72 7.89 -8.61
C SER A 145 7.64 6.36 -8.74
N ASN A 146 7.22 5.64 -7.69
CA ASN A 146 7.03 4.19 -7.73
C ASN A 146 5.90 3.75 -8.66
N PHE A 147 5.03 4.65 -9.08
CA PHE A 147 3.89 4.36 -9.95
C PHE A 147 4.11 4.75 -11.40
N VAL A 148 5.19 5.47 -11.69
CA VAL A 148 5.39 6.11 -12.99
C VAL A 148 6.84 5.97 -13.46
N VAL A 149 7.04 6.05 -14.76
CA VAL A 149 8.34 6.34 -15.39
C VAL A 149 8.30 7.76 -15.94
N GLU A 150 9.45 8.40 -15.97
CA GLU A 150 9.60 9.73 -16.53
C GLU A 150 10.02 9.63 -18.00
N GLU A 151 9.37 10.42 -18.84
CA GLU A 151 9.71 10.59 -20.27
C GLU A 151 10.15 12.04 -20.51
N GLN A 152 11.36 12.22 -21.05
CA GLN A 152 11.84 13.55 -21.44
C GLN A 152 11.14 14.01 -22.73
N GLY A 153 10.66 15.25 -22.75
CA GLY A 153 10.09 15.86 -23.95
C GLY A 153 11.16 16.12 -25.00
N GLU A 154 10.86 15.86 -26.27
CA GLU A 154 11.78 16.13 -27.39
C GLU A 154 12.19 17.61 -27.44
N ASN A 155 13.50 17.85 -27.46
CA ASN A 155 14.07 19.15 -27.81
C ASN A 155 13.83 19.42 -29.30
N THR A 156 12.77 20.13 -29.65
CA THR A 156 12.72 20.75 -30.98
C THR A 156 13.79 21.85 -31.03
N THR A 157 14.91 21.52 -31.61
CA THR A 157 15.95 22.48 -31.96
C THR A 157 15.41 23.45 -33.02
N ASN A 158 14.98 24.62 -32.58
CA ASN A 158 14.97 25.77 -33.49
C ASN A 158 16.42 26.28 -33.57
N THR A 159 17.03 26.04 -34.71
CA THR A 159 18.25 26.72 -35.15
C THR A 159 17.97 28.20 -35.29
N ASP A 160 18.47 28.99 -34.35
CA ASP A 160 18.71 30.40 -34.56
C ASP A 160 20.17 30.69 -34.22
N THR A 161 20.88 31.12 -35.25
CA THR A 161 22.30 31.45 -35.25
C THR A 161 22.52 32.81 -34.62
N THR A 162 23.16 32.89 -33.46
CA THR A 162 23.92 34.05 -33.01
C THR A 162 25.13 33.64 -32.18
N LYS A 163 26.23 34.28 -32.47
CA LYS A 163 27.64 34.11 -32.10
C LYS A 163 27.99 33.80 -30.63
N PRO A 164 29.19 33.21 -30.42
CA PRO A 164 29.67 32.85 -29.07
C PRO A 164 30.23 34.08 -28.36
N GLY A 165 29.74 34.31 -27.17
CA GLY A 165 30.26 35.33 -26.29
C GLY A 165 29.59 35.26 -24.93
N GLU A 166 30.43 35.00 -23.92
CA GLU A 166 30.15 35.06 -22.47
C GLU A 166 29.37 33.91 -21.85
N LYS A 167 30.13 33.09 -21.16
CA LYS A 167 29.72 32.10 -20.19
C LYS A 167 29.06 32.81 -18.99
N PRO A 168 27.75 32.64 -18.78
CA PRO A 168 27.18 33.06 -17.50
C PRO A 168 27.69 32.08 -16.43
N THR A 169 28.43 32.57 -15.50
CA THR A 169 28.68 31.93 -14.20
C THR A 169 27.36 31.90 -13.44
N THR A 170 26.51 30.91 -13.74
CA THR A 170 25.38 30.59 -12.87
C THR A 170 25.93 29.81 -11.70
N THR A 171 26.19 30.50 -10.60
CA THR A 171 26.24 29.91 -9.28
C THR A 171 24.97 29.04 -9.12
N PRO A 172 25.09 27.76 -8.74
CA PRO A 172 23.90 26.95 -8.46
C PRO A 172 23.03 27.70 -7.45
N PRO A 173 21.70 27.69 -7.56
CA PRO A 173 20.83 28.33 -6.56
C PRO A 173 21.26 27.78 -5.20
N SER A 174 21.57 28.68 -4.28
CA SER A 174 21.94 28.34 -2.90
C SER A 174 20.86 27.39 -2.37
N LYS A 175 21.25 26.20 -1.90
CA LYS A 175 20.38 25.28 -1.17
C LYS A 175 19.89 26.00 0.10
N GLN A 176 18.80 26.73 -0.02
CA GLN A 176 18.19 27.43 1.09
C GLN A 176 17.40 26.41 1.91
N ASN A 177 17.65 26.34 3.22
CA ASN A 177 16.94 25.48 4.18
C ASN A 177 17.13 23.96 3.96
N SER A 178 18.37 23.51 3.84
CA SER A 178 18.68 22.10 3.59
C SER A 178 18.62 21.21 4.83
N TYR A 179 18.51 21.77 6.03
CA TYR A 179 18.53 21.06 7.31
C TYR A 179 17.51 21.64 8.27
N ILE A 180 17.04 20.80 9.21
CA ILE A 180 16.29 21.24 10.38
C ILE A 180 17.09 20.98 11.65
N GLU A 181 16.88 21.81 12.68
CA GLU A 181 17.32 21.58 14.04
C GLU A 181 16.11 21.58 14.98
N ALA A 182 16.02 20.57 15.83
CA ALA A 182 14.94 20.42 16.79
C ALA A 182 15.04 21.49 17.89
N LEU A 183 13.98 22.29 18.10
CA LEU A 183 13.87 23.28 19.17
C LEU A 183 13.60 22.63 20.52
N GLU A 184 12.94 21.49 20.49
CA GLU A 184 12.67 20.59 21.61
C GLU A 184 12.79 19.14 21.12
N ASN A 185 12.35 18.14 21.89
CA ASN A 185 12.27 16.77 21.40
C ASN A 185 11.11 16.65 20.41
N VAL A 186 11.41 16.37 19.14
CA VAL A 186 10.46 16.38 18.01
C VAL A 186 10.13 14.96 17.58
N ILE A 187 8.86 14.62 17.55
CA ILE A 187 8.39 13.34 17.03
C ILE A 187 8.50 13.35 15.51
N LEU A 188 9.01 12.26 14.95
CA LEU A 188 9.08 12.01 13.52
C LEU A 188 7.99 11.03 13.13
N TYR A 189 7.14 11.41 12.19
CA TYR A 189 5.95 10.66 11.78
C TYR A 189 6.12 10.02 10.40
N ASP A 190 5.51 8.83 10.21
CA ASP A 190 5.28 8.21 8.90
C ASP A 190 3.79 8.30 8.56
N PHE A 191 3.45 8.93 7.43
CA PHE A 191 2.09 9.12 6.95
C PHE A 191 1.74 8.25 5.73
N ARG A 192 2.59 7.31 5.34
CA ARG A 192 2.37 6.46 4.16
C ARG A 192 1.19 5.48 4.31
N ARG A 193 0.74 5.27 5.55
CA ARG A 193 -0.53 4.61 5.85
C ARG A 193 -1.60 5.67 6.12
N GLU A 194 -2.86 5.30 6.11
CA GLU A 194 -3.96 6.19 6.51
C GLU A 194 -3.89 6.59 8.00
N LYS A 195 -3.13 5.81 8.79
CA LYS A 195 -2.88 6.08 10.21
C LYS A 195 -1.54 6.77 10.37
N GLU A 196 -1.54 7.82 11.17
CA GLU A 196 -0.35 8.46 11.66
C GLU A 196 0.47 7.49 12.52
N MET A 197 1.77 7.39 12.24
CA MET A 197 2.64 6.48 12.96
C MET A 197 3.93 7.19 13.39
N ALA A 198 4.08 7.41 14.69
CA ALA A 198 5.35 7.87 15.25
C ALA A 198 6.45 6.82 14.99
N ILE A 199 7.59 7.27 14.50
CA ILE A 199 8.74 6.41 14.14
C ILE A 199 9.90 6.61 15.11
N ALA A 200 10.21 7.87 15.43
CA ALA A 200 11.32 8.20 16.30
C ALA A 200 11.11 9.58 16.92
N THR A 201 11.94 9.92 17.89
CA THR A 201 12.02 11.26 18.48
C THR A 201 13.39 11.84 18.22
N LEU A 202 13.48 12.92 17.45
CA LEU A 202 14.68 13.72 17.29
C LEU A 202 14.92 14.52 18.56
N MET A 203 16.13 14.43 19.14
CA MET A 203 16.44 15.11 20.39
C MET A 203 16.67 16.60 20.17
N LYS A 204 16.38 17.41 21.19
CA LYS A 204 16.60 18.86 21.19
C LYS A 204 18.00 19.22 20.73
N GLY A 205 18.12 20.22 19.85
CA GLY A 205 19.39 20.72 19.29
C GLY A 205 20.00 19.81 18.22
N GLN A 206 19.39 18.65 17.94
CA GLN A 206 19.87 17.73 16.91
C GLN A 206 19.31 18.09 15.54
N GLN A 207 20.05 17.72 14.50
CA GLN A 207 19.78 18.15 13.14
C GLN A 207 19.60 16.97 12.20
N LEU A 208 18.74 17.15 11.18
CA LEU A 208 18.52 16.21 10.10
C LEU A 208 18.43 16.92 8.74
N GLU A 209 18.79 16.22 7.67
CA GLU A 209 18.66 16.72 6.30
C GLU A 209 17.20 16.78 5.87
N VAL A 210 16.81 17.91 5.31
CA VAL A 210 15.48 18.15 4.73
C VAL A 210 15.48 17.70 3.28
N VAL A 211 14.47 16.95 2.90
CA VAL A 211 14.22 16.61 1.50
C VAL A 211 13.29 17.64 0.88
N GLU A 212 12.24 18.02 1.61
CA GLU A 212 11.25 18.95 1.15
C GLU A 212 10.51 19.65 2.29
N SER A 213 10.03 20.87 2.04
CA SER A 213 9.36 21.71 3.02
C SER A 213 8.10 22.38 2.47
N MET A 214 7.40 21.75 1.49
CA MET A 214 6.24 22.35 0.81
C MET A 214 4.92 22.20 1.58
N ASP A 215 4.79 21.21 2.46
CA ASP A 215 3.66 21.12 3.38
C ASP A 215 3.66 22.32 4.34
N PRO A 216 2.53 22.98 4.62
CA PRO A 216 2.49 24.13 5.52
C PRO A 216 2.84 23.78 6.97
N THR A 217 2.55 22.55 7.41
CA THR A 217 2.69 22.09 8.81
C THR A 217 3.94 21.25 9.04
N TYR A 218 4.28 20.41 8.05
CA TYR A 218 5.36 19.43 8.18
C TYR A 218 6.53 19.69 7.24
N VAL A 219 7.70 19.28 7.68
CA VAL A 219 8.90 19.18 6.86
C VAL A 219 9.25 17.71 6.65
N GLN A 220 9.55 17.35 5.40
CA GLN A 220 9.93 16.00 5.01
C GLN A 220 11.44 15.79 5.24
N VAL A 221 11.74 14.70 5.93
CA VAL A 221 13.08 14.27 6.31
C VAL A 221 13.37 12.90 5.73
N ARG A 222 14.56 12.66 5.19
CA ARG A 222 14.96 11.37 4.66
C ARG A 222 15.02 10.30 5.76
N TRP A 223 14.51 9.12 5.47
CA TRP A 223 14.53 7.95 6.35
C TRP A 223 14.93 6.70 5.56
N GLY A 224 16.21 6.36 5.56
CA GLY A 224 16.71 5.31 4.67
C GLY A 224 16.34 5.58 3.21
N LYS A 225 15.64 4.64 2.59
CA LYS A 225 15.04 4.80 1.23
C LYS A 225 13.66 5.46 1.22
N SER A 226 13.17 5.93 2.36
CA SER A 226 11.85 6.47 2.58
C SER A 226 11.92 7.86 3.21
N TYR A 227 10.78 8.37 3.68
CA TYR A 227 10.65 9.69 4.29
C TYR A 227 9.81 9.62 5.55
N VAL A 228 10.12 10.52 6.49
CA VAL A 228 9.32 10.81 7.68
C VAL A 228 9.14 12.31 7.79
N TYR A 229 8.28 12.75 8.68
CA TYR A 229 7.83 14.13 8.77
C TYR A 229 8.00 14.66 10.19
N ALA A 230 8.53 15.89 10.30
CA ALA A 230 8.61 16.66 11.54
C ALA A 230 7.72 17.89 11.45
N GLU A 231 7.05 18.27 12.54
CA GLU A 231 6.29 19.53 12.58
C GLU A 231 7.21 20.74 12.48
N LYS A 232 6.89 21.67 11.57
CA LYS A 232 7.66 22.91 11.35
C LYS A 232 7.71 23.82 12.55
N SER A 233 6.65 23.83 13.36
CA SER A 233 6.58 24.62 14.60
C SER A 233 7.66 24.26 15.61
N ASN A 234 8.15 23.02 15.55
CA ASN A 234 9.06 22.45 16.54
C ASN A 234 10.53 22.43 16.06
N VAL A 235 10.81 23.00 14.88
CA VAL A 235 12.14 23.02 14.27
C VAL A 235 12.52 24.39 13.75
N LYS A 236 13.81 24.66 13.67
CA LYS A 236 14.36 25.79 12.90
C LYS A 236 15.09 25.28 11.66
N PHE A 237 15.08 26.06 10.59
CA PHE A 237 15.74 25.72 9.34
C PHE A 237 17.18 26.27 9.30
N LEU A 238 18.08 25.49 8.73
CA LEU A 238 19.49 25.77 8.61
C LEU A 238 20.01 25.47 7.20
N ASN A 239 21.10 26.15 6.81
CA ASN A 239 21.71 25.93 5.48
C ASN A 239 22.89 24.94 5.54
N THR A 240 23.46 24.69 6.71
CA THR A 240 24.62 23.82 6.90
C THR A 240 24.42 22.90 8.11
N PRO A 241 24.81 21.61 8.01
CA PRO A 241 24.72 20.69 9.15
C PRO A 241 25.86 20.92 10.13
N LEU A 242 25.62 20.60 11.39
CA LEU A 242 26.67 20.53 12.44
C LEU A 242 27.30 19.13 12.52
N TYR A 243 26.64 18.10 11.94
CA TYR A 243 27.15 16.73 11.90
C TYR A 243 27.95 16.47 10.61
N LYS A 244 28.89 15.53 10.65
CA LYS A 244 29.80 15.21 9.54
C LYS A 244 29.57 13.86 8.89
N ASN A 245 28.80 12.96 9.52
CA ASN A 245 28.52 11.63 9.03
C ASN A 245 27.32 11.62 8.06
N VAL A 246 27.46 12.37 6.98
CA VAL A 246 26.46 12.39 5.92
C VAL A 246 26.51 11.06 5.17
N GLY A 247 25.45 10.30 5.27
CA GLY A 247 25.29 9.08 4.52
C GLY A 247 24.98 9.40 3.05
N LYS A 248 25.82 8.93 2.14
CA LYS A 248 25.59 9.01 0.70
C LYS A 248 25.34 7.61 0.15
N ASP A 249 24.38 7.51 -0.80
CA ASP A 249 24.08 6.33 -1.62
C ASP A 249 24.09 4.98 -0.90
N TYR A 250 22.94 4.64 -0.34
CA TYR A 250 22.79 3.42 0.46
C TYR A 250 22.35 2.23 -0.39
N ALA A 251 23.25 1.28 -0.58
CA ALA A 251 22.85 -0.11 -0.86
C ALA A 251 22.34 -0.71 0.47
N MET A 252 21.15 -0.32 0.91
CA MET A 252 20.55 -0.90 2.11
C MET A 252 20.32 -2.39 1.89
N LYS A 253 20.75 -3.19 2.84
CA LYS A 253 20.39 -4.61 2.89
C LYS A 253 18.87 -4.74 3.04
N ASN A 254 18.34 -5.87 2.61
CA ASN A 254 16.93 -6.21 2.81
C ASN A 254 16.69 -6.79 4.21
N GLU A 255 17.38 -6.24 5.19
CA GLU A 255 17.39 -6.67 6.58
C GLU A 255 16.94 -5.49 7.45
N TYR A 256 16.17 -5.79 8.47
CA TYR A 256 15.62 -4.81 9.40
C TYR A 256 15.91 -5.23 10.83
N PHE A 257 16.01 -4.25 11.73
CA PHE A 257 15.99 -4.49 13.17
C PHE A 257 14.76 -3.85 13.81
N ILE A 258 14.40 -4.38 14.98
CA ILE A 258 13.32 -3.89 15.82
C ILE A 258 13.92 -3.52 17.17
N PRO A 259 13.75 -2.29 17.70
CA PRO A 259 14.13 -1.96 19.07
C PRO A 259 13.29 -2.76 20.06
N ILE A 260 13.97 -3.43 21.00
CA ILE A 260 13.35 -4.30 22.01
C ILE A 260 13.23 -3.66 23.39
N SER A 261 13.71 -2.43 23.56
CA SER A 261 13.59 -1.64 24.79
C SER A 261 13.12 -0.23 24.49
N GLY A 262 12.28 0.35 25.35
CA GLY A 262 11.69 1.68 25.19
C GLY A 262 12.67 2.87 25.23
N ASN A 263 13.97 2.64 25.35
CA ASN A 263 15.01 3.65 25.40
C ASN A 263 16.13 3.33 24.41
N SER A 264 15.76 3.10 23.17
CA SER A 264 16.69 2.74 22.09
C SER A 264 17.25 4.02 21.47
N GLU A 265 18.27 4.60 22.14
CA GLU A 265 19.00 5.75 21.59
C GLU A 265 19.84 5.34 20.40
N ILE A 266 19.84 6.20 19.40
CA ILE A 266 20.68 6.09 18.21
C ILE A 266 21.76 7.18 18.27
N TYR A 267 22.99 6.80 17.97
CA TYR A 267 24.17 7.59 18.22
C TYR A 267 24.86 8.05 16.94
N ASP A 268 25.41 9.24 17.00
CA ASP A 268 26.36 9.76 16.02
C ASP A 268 27.78 9.34 16.39
N LYS A 269 28.60 8.96 15.41
CA LYS A 269 29.99 8.53 15.56
C LYS A 269 30.99 9.53 14.96
N THR A 270 30.57 10.74 14.60
CA THR A 270 31.46 11.74 13.98
C THR A 270 32.49 12.34 14.92
N THR A 271 32.28 12.25 16.23
CA THR A 271 33.23 12.65 17.27
C THR A 271 33.91 11.43 17.89
N LYS A 272 34.94 11.63 18.69
CA LYS A 272 35.59 10.55 19.43
C LYS A 272 34.67 9.87 20.44
N THR A 273 33.60 10.52 20.85
CA THR A 273 32.57 10.02 21.77
C THR A 273 31.25 9.88 21.03
N LEU A 274 30.53 8.77 21.27
CA LEU A 274 29.20 8.57 20.77
C LEU A 274 28.26 9.61 21.38
N GLN A 275 27.51 10.33 20.52
CA GLN A 275 26.53 11.33 20.94
C GLN A 275 25.14 10.86 20.52
N PRO A 276 24.18 10.71 21.44
CA PRO A 276 22.82 10.38 21.06
C PRO A 276 22.17 11.54 20.31
N PHE A 277 21.44 11.25 19.22
CA PHE A 277 20.75 12.29 18.47
C PHE A 277 19.26 12.02 18.29
N ALA A 278 18.82 10.77 18.42
CA ALA A 278 17.42 10.43 18.40
C ALA A 278 17.12 9.19 19.26
N LYS A 279 15.84 8.99 19.57
CA LYS A 279 15.31 7.78 20.19
C LYS A 279 14.41 7.08 19.20
N LEU A 280 14.64 5.79 19.00
CA LEU A 280 13.83 4.95 18.11
C LEU A 280 12.65 4.37 18.90
N ASP A 281 11.47 4.40 18.29
CA ASP A 281 10.28 3.80 18.88
C ASP A 281 10.34 2.27 18.80
N THR A 282 9.87 1.62 19.85
CA THR A 282 9.63 0.17 19.84
C THR A 282 8.48 -0.15 18.87
N ASN A 283 8.34 -1.43 18.54
CA ASN A 283 7.32 -1.86 17.58
C ASN A 283 7.42 -1.18 16.21
N ARG A 284 8.66 -0.86 15.78
CA ARG A 284 8.97 -0.30 14.46
C ARG A 284 10.10 -1.08 13.80
N ARG A 285 10.10 -1.09 12.47
CA ARG A 285 11.11 -1.75 11.63
C ARG A 285 12.06 -0.71 11.06
N TYR A 286 13.35 -0.88 11.33
CA TYR A 286 14.40 0.04 10.86
C TYR A 286 15.34 -0.70 9.93
N PRO A 287 15.61 -0.18 8.73
CA PRO A 287 16.48 -0.84 7.79
C PRO A 287 17.92 -0.84 8.28
N ILE A 288 18.64 -1.94 8.03
CA ILE A 288 20.06 -2.08 8.34
C ILE A 288 20.88 -1.65 7.12
N LEU A 289 21.74 -0.65 7.30
CA LEU A 289 22.74 -0.30 6.29
C LEU A 289 23.90 -1.30 6.33
N ARG A 290 24.46 -1.53 7.52
CA ARG A 290 25.56 -2.46 7.77
C ARG A 290 25.68 -2.79 9.26
N LYS A 291 26.54 -3.75 9.58
CA LYS A 291 26.95 -4.07 10.95
C LYS A 291 28.43 -3.74 11.12
N GLU A 292 28.78 -3.06 12.20
CA GLU A 292 30.16 -2.74 12.61
C GLU A 292 30.39 -3.23 14.04
N GLY A 293 31.08 -4.38 14.19
CA GLY A 293 31.25 -5.02 15.50
C GLY A 293 29.89 -5.30 16.15
N ASP A 294 29.66 -4.77 17.33
CA ASP A 294 28.41 -4.91 18.07
C ASP A 294 27.36 -3.84 17.73
N TRP A 295 27.58 -3.05 16.70
CA TRP A 295 26.70 -1.97 16.30
C TRP A 295 26.01 -2.24 14.97
N TYR A 296 24.70 -1.98 14.90
CA TYR A 296 23.98 -1.83 13.66
C TYR A 296 23.97 -0.35 13.26
N VAL A 297 24.16 -0.12 11.97
CA VAL A 297 24.12 1.22 11.38
C VAL A 297 22.87 1.31 10.51
N THR A 298 22.09 2.36 10.73
CA THR A 298 20.97 2.76 9.89
C THR A 298 21.15 4.20 9.42
N VAL A 299 20.20 4.75 8.69
CA VAL A 299 20.24 6.13 8.24
C VAL A 299 18.95 6.85 8.58
N LEU A 300 19.09 7.98 9.24
CA LEU A 300 18.04 8.86 9.65
C LEU A 300 18.35 10.30 9.26
N GLY A 301 17.53 10.89 8.40
CA GLY A 301 17.71 12.28 7.96
C GLY A 301 19.03 12.55 7.23
N GLY A 302 19.48 11.60 6.39
CA GLY A 302 20.77 11.72 5.72
C GLY A 302 21.99 11.50 6.62
N ARG A 303 21.78 11.16 7.90
CA ARG A 303 22.79 10.97 8.96
C ARG A 303 22.88 9.50 9.33
N GLU A 304 24.09 8.95 9.40
CA GLU A 304 24.31 7.60 9.92
C GLU A 304 24.05 7.56 11.41
N GLY A 305 23.26 6.57 11.83
CA GLY A 305 22.94 6.33 13.22
C GLY A 305 23.35 4.93 13.67
N TYR A 306 24.01 4.85 14.80
CA TYR A 306 24.57 3.65 15.42
C TYR A 306 23.71 3.22 16.60
N ILE A 307 23.27 1.97 16.60
CA ILE A 307 22.55 1.35 17.72
C ILE A 307 23.22 0.05 18.12
N HIS A 308 23.41 -0.16 19.43
CA HIS A 308 24.05 -1.37 19.94
C HIS A 308 23.16 -2.59 19.76
N SER A 309 23.73 -3.73 19.35
CA SER A 309 22.99 -4.96 19.06
C SER A 309 22.16 -5.48 20.24
N SER A 310 22.61 -5.23 21.49
CA SER A 310 21.84 -5.62 22.69
C SER A 310 20.53 -4.84 22.89
N LYS A 311 20.29 -3.78 22.12
CA LYS A 311 19.06 -2.96 22.20
C LYS A 311 18.03 -3.28 21.14
N VAL A 312 18.39 -4.14 20.21
CA VAL A 312 17.56 -4.48 19.06
C VAL A 312 17.53 -5.99 18.80
N ALA A 313 16.52 -6.45 18.11
CA ALA A 313 16.45 -7.79 17.56
C ALA A 313 16.28 -7.74 16.04
N ILE A 314 16.75 -8.78 15.34
CA ILE A 314 16.61 -8.86 13.87
C ILE A 314 15.16 -9.21 13.53
N ASP A 315 14.57 -8.40 12.66
CA ASP A 315 13.22 -8.62 12.15
C ASP A 315 13.16 -9.89 11.28
N ARG A 316 12.13 -10.69 11.49
CA ARG A 316 11.83 -11.87 10.67
C ARG A 316 10.94 -11.54 9.48
N GLY A 317 10.30 -10.38 9.48
CA GLY A 317 9.26 -9.98 8.53
C GLY A 317 7.85 -10.19 9.06
N VAL A 318 6.85 -10.01 8.20
CA VAL A 318 5.43 -10.11 8.55
C VAL A 318 4.97 -11.57 8.49
N PRO A 319 4.45 -12.14 9.60
CA PRO A 319 3.81 -13.45 9.60
C PRO A 319 2.44 -13.37 8.90
N VAL A 320 2.13 -14.40 8.12
CA VAL A 320 0.81 -14.63 7.53
C VAL A 320 0.29 -15.96 8.06
N MET A 321 -0.75 -15.94 8.87
CA MET A 321 -1.37 -17.15 9.41
C MET A 321 -2.34 -17.75 8.39
N MET A 322 -2.39 -19.06 8.34
CA MET A 322 -3.26 -19.85 7.48
C MET A 322 -4.15 -20.76 8.32
N TYR A 323 -5.45 -20.60 8.20
CA TYR A 323 -6.50 -21.42 8.82
C TYR A 323 -7.44 -21.98 7.74
N HIS A 324 -8.22 -23.02 8.11
CA HIS A 324 -9.23 -23.60 7.20
C HIS A 324 -10.52 -23.91 7.98
N HIS A 325 -10.58 -25.05 8.68
CA HIS A 325 -11.75 -25.60 9.31
C HIS A 325 -11.75 -25.43 10.83
N PHE A 326 -12.86 -25.02 11.40
CA PHE A 326 -13.05 -24.75 12.84
C PHE A 326 -14.13 -25.66 13.41
N LEU A 327 -13.85 -26.33 14.52
CA LEU A 327 -14.81 -27.21 15.21
C LEU A 327 -14.61 -27.12 16.71
N LYS A 328 -15.63 -27.45 17.49
CA LYS A 328 -15.47 -27.75 18.93
C LYS A 328 -14.80 -29.10 19.12
N GLU A 329 -14.18 -29.30 20.27
CA GLU A 329 -13.47 -30.56 20.57
C GLU A 329 -14.36 -31.80 20.38
N HIS A 330 -15.65 -31.74 20.82
CA HIS A 330 -16.58 -32.86 20.69
C HIS A 330 -17.17 -33.05 19.27
N GLU A 331 -16.95 -32.09 18.37
CA GLU A 331 -17.40 -32.11 16.98
C GLU A 331 -16.34 -32.67 16.02
N LEU A 332 -15.11 -32.87 16.48
CA LEU A 332 -13.99 -33.22 15.64
C LEU A 332 -14.22 -34.48 14.79
N GLY A 333 -14.83 -35.52 15.34
CA GLY A 333 -15.19 -36.73 14.62
C GLY A 333 -14.12 -37.19 13.60
N ARG A 334 -14.47 -37.25 12.33
CA ARG A 334 -13.57 -37.60 11.24
C ARG A 334 -12.45 -36.57 10.97
N PHE A 335 -12.59 -35.35 11.48
CA PHE A 335 -11.63 -34.27 11.34
C PHE A 335 -10.59 -34.24 12.47
N LYS A 336 -10.65 -35.19 13.40
CA LYS A 336 -9.63 -35.33 14.43
C LYS A 336 -8.28 -35.66 13.79
N ASN A 337 -7.25 -34.91 14.19
CA ASN A 337 -5.88 -34.99 13.63
C ASN A 337 -5.75 -34.56 12.15
N VAL A 338 -6.77 -33.97 11.54
CA VAL A 338 -6.64 -33.34 10.23
C VAL A 338 -5.88 -32.02 10.36
N SER A 339 -4.78 -31.88 9.63
CA SER A 339 -3.84 -30.76 9.74
C SER A 339 -4.42 -29.39 9.36
N THR A 340 -5.58 -29.37 8.69
CA THR A 340 -6.31 -28.16 8.30
C THR A 340 -7.48 -27.83 9.26
N THR A 341 -7.61 -28.56 10.38
CA THR A 341 -8.66 -28.32 11.39
C THR A 341 -8.04 -27.80 12.68
N ILE A 342 -8.65 -26.77 13.26
CA ILE A 342 -8.32 -26.21 14.56
C ILE A 342 -9.56 -26.18 15.45
N THR A 343 -9.40 -26.29 16.77
CA THR A 343 -10.54 -26.10 17.68
C THR A 343 -10.85 -24.62 17.88
N ASP A 344 -12.14 -24.32 18.09
CA ASP A 344 -12.63 -22.97 18.43
C ASP A 344 -11.91 -22.40 19.67
N VAL A 345 -11.68 -23.23 20.68
CA VAL A 345 -10.96 -22.86 21.91
C VAL A 345 -9.50 -22.51 21.62
N GLN A 346 -8.81 -23.31 20.78
CA GLN A 346 -7.41 -23.02 20.43
C GLN A 346 -7.32 -21.72 19.64
N PHE A 347 -8.18 -21.53 18.65
CA PHE A 347 -8.24 -20.30 17.87
C PHE A 347 -8.51 -19.07 18.75
N ALA A 348 -9.48 -19.16 19.69
CA ALA A 348 -9.78 -18.07 20.60
C ALA A 348 -8.56 -17.69 21.49
N LYS A 349 -7.79 -18.69 21.97
CA LYS A 349 -6.55 -18.45 22.73
C LYS A 349 -5.49 -17.76 21.90
N GLU A 350 -5.35 -18.12 20.63
CA GLU A 350 -4.41 -17.48 19.69
C GLU A 350 -4.79 -16.01 19.47
N MET A 351 -6.06 -15.71 19.21
CA MET A 351 -6.54 -14.34 19.06
C MET A 351 -6.41 -13.52 20.35
N GLN A 352 -6.68 -14.13 21.51
CA GLN A 352 -6.44 -13.52 22.83
C GLN A 352 -4.96 -13.14 23.01
N TYR A 353 -4.04 -14.03 22.63
CA TYR A 353 -2.61 -13.73 22.69
C TYR A 353 -2.24 -12.56 21.78
N LEU A 354 -2.69 -12.56 20.52
CA LEU A 354 -2.44 -11.45 19.60
C LEU A 354 -2.93 -10.12 20.18
N LYS A 355 -4.13 -10.11 20.75
CA LYS A 355 -4.70 -8.91 21.38
C LYS A 355 -3.88 -8.46 22.60
N SER A 356 -3.47 -9.39 23.46
CA SER A 356 -2.67 -9.10 24.66
C SER A 356 -1.29 -8.52 24.36
N LYS A 357 -0.76 -8.79 23.15
CA LYS A 357 0.53 -8.29 22.65
C LYS A 357 0.40 -7.11 21.69
N ASN A 358 -0.80 -6.54 21.58
CA ASN A 358 -1.10 -5.39 20.71
C ASN A 358 -0.73 -5.64 19.23
N TYR A 359 -0.96 -6.88 18.74
CA TYR A 359 -0.86 -7.14 17.31
C TYR A 359 -1.90 -6.34 16.52
N GLU A 360 -1.46 -5.80 15.41
CA GLU A 360 -2.34 -5.18 14.42
C GLU A 360 -2.54 -6.16 13.26
N THR A 361 -3.81 -6.55 13.01
CA THR A 361 -4.13 -7.28 11.80
C THR A 361 -4.13 -6.33 10.62
N ILE A 362 -3.35 -6.65 9.60
CA ILE A 362 -3.23 -5.85 8.39
C ILE A 362 -3.91 -6.55 7.22
N SER A 363 -4.36 -5.77 6.25
CA SER A 363 -4.95 -6.29 5.01
C SER A 363 -3.87 -6.88 4.08
N VAL A 364 -4.30 -7.72 3.14
CA VAL A 364 -3.42 -8.23 2.08
C VAL A 364 -2.89 -7.10 1.18
N ASP A 365 -3.63 -6.01 1.02
CA ASP A 365 -3.18 -4.83 0.29
C ASP A 365 -2.05 -4.09 1.04
N GLU A 366 -2.16 -3.92 2.36
CA GLU A 366 -1.07 -3.36 3.18
C GLU A 366 0.17 -4.26 3.15
N LEU A 367 0.00 -5.60 3.20
CA LEU A 367 1.11 -6.53 3.02
C LEU A 367 1.80 -6.35 1.65
N LEU A 368 1.02 -6.26 0.58
CA LEU A 368 1.53 -6.03 -0.77
C LEU A 368 2.34 -4.73 -0.87
N ARG A 369 1.80 -3.64 -0.33
CA ARG A 369 2.47 -2.34 -0.30
C ARG A 369 3.75 -2.36 0.54
N PHE A 370 3.75 -3.10 1.67
CA PHE A 370 4.94 -3.32 2.47
C PHE A 370 6.00 -4.12 1.70
N MET A 371 5.63 -5.23 1.07
CA MET A 371 6.55 -6.05 0.28
C MET A 371 7.13 -5.28 -0.93
N ARG A 372 6.41 -4.29 -1.46
CA ARG A 372 6.90 -3.35 -2.47
C ARG A 372 7.69 -2.18 -1.90
N ASN A 373 7.89 -2.13 -0.59
CA ASN A 373 8.54 -1.03 0.12
C ASN A 373 7.84 0.34 -0.06
N GLU A 374 6.52 0.31 -0.27
CA GLU A 374 5.69 1.51 -0.43
C GLU A 374 5.25 2.09 0.92
N ILE A 375 5.14 1.24 1.94
CA ILE A 375 4.80 1.60 3.31
C ILE A 375 5.71 0.90 4.31
N THR A 376 5.79 1.43 5.55
CA THR A 376 6.30 0.67 6.69
C THR A 376 5.13 0.14 7.54
N LEU A 377 5.38 -0.92 8.29
CA LEU A 377 4.39 -1.54 9.17
C LEU A 377 4.92 -1.62 10.61
N PRO A 378 4.05 -1.58 11.63
CA PRO A 378 4.44 -1.93 12.99
C PRO A 378 5.09 -3.33 13.03
N ALA A 379 6.03 -3.55 13.93
CA ALA A 379 6.69 -4.86 14.06
C ALA A 379 5.68 -5.97 14.41
N TYR A 380 4.73 -5.67 15.29
CA TYR A 380 3.64 -6.57 15.65
C TYR A 380 2.46 -6.49 14.67
N SER A 381 2.74 -6.54 13.36
CA SER A 381 1.73 -6.69 12.31
C SER A 381 1.60 -8.14 11.88
N ILE A 382 0.38 -8.58 11.59
CA ILE A 382 0.06 -9.95 11.18
C ILE A 382 -1.06 -9.96 10.14
N VAL A 383 -1.00 -10.87 9.17
CA VAL A 383 -2.12 -11.17 8.27
C VAL A 383 -2.79 -12.48 8.71
N LEU A 384 -4.10 -12.46 8.82
CA LEU A 384 -4.90 -13.66 9.09
C LEU A 384 -5.58 -14.10 7.79
N THR A 385 -5.29 -15.32 7.33
CA THR A 385 -5.87 -15.89 6.11
C THR A 385 -6.62 -17.18 6.41
N PHE A 386 -7.70 -17.40 5.69
CA PHE A 386 -8.61 -18.53 5.82
C PHE A 386 -8.86 -19.10 4.44
N ASP A 387 -8.62 -20.39 4.23
CA ASP A 387 -8.80 -21.02 2.92
C ASP A 387 -10.14 -21.76 2.82
N ASP A 388 -10.53 -22.16 1.63
CA ASP A 388 -11.70 -22.97 1.23
C ASP A 388 -13.05 -22.27 1.32
N GLY A 389 -13.20 -21.15 2.04
CA GLY A 389 -14.50 -20.48 2.19
C GLY A 389 -15.54 -21.28 2.98
N LEU A 390 -15.11 -21.95 4.07
CA LEU A 390 -15.97 -22.86 4.84
C LEU A 390 -16.93 -22.13 5.79
N LEU A 391 -18.13 -22.72 5.96
CA LEU A 391 -19.19 -22.19 6.84
C LEU A 391 -18.77 -22.18 8.33
N SER A 392 -17.87 -23.08 8.74
CA SER A 392 -17.30 -23.08 10.09
C SER A 392 -16.58 -21.78 10.46
N THR A 393 -16.11 -21.02 9.46
CA THR A 393 -15.55 -19.67 9.67
C THR A 393 -16.61 -18.71 10.24
N ARG A 394 -17.84 -18.74 9.69
CA ARG A 394 -18.97 -17.95 10.21
C ARG A 394 -19.31 -18.36 11.64
N GLU A 395 -19.34 -19.66 11.89
CA GLU A 395 -19.82 -20.22 13.16
C GLU A 395 -18.85 -19.94 14.31
N TYR A 396 -17.54 -20.09 14.09
CA TYR A 396 -16.56 -20.07 15.17
C TYR A 396 -15.53 -18.94 15.08
N ALA A 397 -15.00 -18.63 13.89
CA ALA A 397 -13.92 -17.65 13.78
C ALA A 397 -14.42 -16.21 13.72
N TYR A 398 -15.48 -15.94 12.98
CA TYR A 398 -16.02 -14.59 12.79
C TYR A 398 -16.42 -13.90 14.10
N PRO A 399 -17.14 -14.53 15.03
CA PRO A 399 -17.49 -13.89 16.30
C PRO A 399 -16.26 -13.50 17.13
N VAL A 400 -15.23 -14.34 17.14
CA VAL A 400 -13.98 -14.10 17.86
C VAL A 400 -13.22 -12.92 17.26
N LEU A 401 -13.04 -12.91 15.93
CA LEU A 401 -12.36 -11.83 15.23
C LEU A 401 -13.08 -10.48 15.41
N LYS A 402 -14.40 -10.48 15.27
CA LYS A 402 -15.24 -9.30 15.46
C LYS A 402 -15.11 -8.73 16.88
N ASN A 403 -15.15 -9.58 17.90
CA ASN A 403 -15.00 -9.18 19.31
C ASN A 403 -13.66 -8.50 19.57
N TYR A 404 -12.57 -8.95 18.96
CA TYR A 404 -11.25 -8.34 19.11
C TYR A 404 -10.98 -7.17 18.15
N GLY A 405 -11.88 -6.89 17.20
CA GLY A 405 -11.71 -5.89 16.17
C GLY A 405 -10.65 -6.26 15.13
N PHE A 406 -10.39 -7.56 14.95
CA PHE A 406 -9.44 -8.07 13.99
C PHE A 406 -10.05 -8.18 12.59
N LYS A 407 -9.22 -8.02 11.57
CA LYS A 407 -9.55 -8.18 10.15
C LYS A 407 -8.83 -9.40 9.59
N ALA A 408 -9.42 -10.03 8.59
CA ALA A 408 -8.87 -11.22 7.95
C ALA A 408 -9.21 -11.26 6.46
N THR A 409 -8.60 -12.20 5.73
CA THR A 409 -8.92 -12.50 4.33
C THR A 409 -9.34 -13.95 4.20
N GLN A 410 -10.51 -14.19 3.59
CA GLN A 410 -11.03 -15.51 3.27
C GLN A 410 -10.80 -15.82 1.79
N PHE A 411 -10.05 -16.86 1.47
CA PHE A 411 -9.88 -17.37 0.11
C PHE A 411 -10.98 -18.39 -0.21
N LEU A 412 -11.70 -18.12 -1.27
CA LEU A 412 -12.93 -18.84 -1.63
C LEU A 412 -12.71 -19.79 -2.79
N ILE A 413 -13.17 -21.03 -2.68
CA ILE A 413 -13.46 -21.90 -3.83
C ILE A 413 -14.81 -21.44 -4.37
N THR A 414 -14.77 -20.44 -5.26
CA THR A 414 -15.96 -19.60 -5.56
C THR A 414 -17.14 -20.37 -6.16
N TYR A 415 -16.91 -21.50 -6.83
CA TYR A 415 -17.98 -22.40 -7.27
C TYR A 415 -18.80 -22.90 -6.07
N ARG A 416 -18.14 -23.36 -5.00
CA ARG A 416 -18.85 -23.89 -3.81
C ARG A 416 -19.65 -22.79 -3.13
N ASN A 417 -19.09 -21.58 -3.02
CA ASN A 417 -19.76 -20.43 -2.42
C ASN A 417 -20.91 -19.89 -3.29
N GLU A 418 -20.79 -19.96 -4.62
CA GLU A 418 -21.82 -19.53 -5.57
C GLU A 418 -23.09 -20.37 -5.45
N TYR A 419 -22.93 -21.68 -5.26
CA TYR A 419 -24.04 -22.63 -5.17
C TYR A 419 -24.45 -22.97 -3.74
N SER A 420 -23.81 -22.36 -2.75
CA SER A 420 -24.19 -22.51 -1.35
C SER A 420 -25.51 -21.78 -1.05
N LYS A 421 -26.38 -22.41 -0.28
CA LYS A 421 -27.71 -21.86 0.06
C LYS A 421 -27.60 -20.86 1.21
N ASP A 422 -28.37 -19.79 1.13
CA ASP A 422 -28.52 -18.86 2.24
C ASP A 422 -29.26 -19.52 3.42
N GLY A 423 -28.94 -19.10 4.64
CA GLY A 423 -29.59 -19.58 5.85
C GLY A 423 -29.26 -21.03 6.24
N GLN A 424 -28.17 -21.60 5.74
CA GLN A 424 -27.73 -22.94 6.14
C GLN A 424 -27.52 -23.06 7.64
N ILE A 425 -28.01 -24.17 8.21
CA ILE A 425 -27.65 -24.61 9.56
C ILE A 425 -26.29 -25.30 9.47
N PHE A 426 -25.37 -24.91 10.36
CA PHE A 426 -24.05 -25.52 10.41
C PHE A 426 -24.12 -27.00 10.82
N ASN A 427 -23.48 -27.85 10.02
CA ASN A 427 -23.32 -29.28 10.31
C ASN A 427 -21.83 -29.61 10.40
N TYR A 428 -21.35 -29.90 11.59
CA TYR A 428 -19.93 -30.19 11.84
C TYR A 428 -19.41 -31.47 11.18
N ASN A 429 -20.28 -32.32 10.64
CA ASN A 429 -19.88 -33.51 9.90
C ASN A 429 -19.52 -33.23 8.41
N ASP A 430 -19.81 -32.02 7.91
CA ASP A 430 -19.68 -31.65 6.51
C ASP A 430 -18.82 -30.41 6.31
N LEU A 431 -18.12 -30.36 5.17
CA LEU A 431 -17.39 -29.16 4.72
C LEU A 431 -18.35 -28.25 3.93
N GLN A 432 -19.28 -27.62 4.63
CA GLN A 432 -20.21 -26.66 4.03
C GLN A 432 -19.48 -25.36 3.66
N ALA A 433 -19.85 -24.76 2.54
CA ALA A 433 -19.31 -23.48 2.10
C ALA A 433 -20.18 -22.30 2.58
N LEU A 434 -19.57 -21.14 2.79
CA LEU A 434 -20.24 -19.86 3.00
C LEU A 434 -21.15 -19.52 1.81
N SER A 435 -22.36 -19.02 2.08
CA SER A 435 -23.25 -18.46 1.06
C SER A 435 -22.88 -17.00 0.74
N ARG A 436 -23.49 -16.44 -0.30
CA ARG A 436 -23.34 -15.01 -0.64
C ARG A 436 -23.86 -14.10 0.48
N GLN A 437 -24.92 -14.49 1.17
CA GLN A 437 -25.46 -13.78 2.32
C GLN A 437 -24.49 -13.82 3.50
N ASP A 438 -23.86 -14.96 3.79
CA ASP A 438 -22.84 -15.09 4.83
C ASP A 438 -21.67 -14.15 4.54
N MET A 439 -21.17 -14.16 3.31
CA MET A 439 -20.08 -13.28 2.87
C MET A 439 -20.43 -11.79 3.06
N THR A 440 -21.64 -11.39 2.71
CA THR A 440 -22.12 -10.01 2.88
C THR A 440 -22.19 -9.63 4.37
N THR A 441 -22.69 -10.54 5.20
CA THR A 441 -22.83 -10.31 6.65
C THR A 441 -21.47 -10.16 7.34
N MET A 442 -20.43 -10.86 6.86
CA MET A 442 -19.11 -10.92 7.47
C MET A 442 -18.10 -9.91 6.87
N GLN A 443 -18.50 -9.04 5.95
CA GLN A 443 -17.60 -8.08 5.28
C GLN A 443 -17.01 -7.01 6.23
N ASP A 444 -17.58 -6.87 7.42
CA ASP A 444 -17.01 -6.02 8.47
C ASP A 444 -15.72 -6.60 9.09
N VAL A 445 -15.47 -7.90 8.90
CA VAL A 445 -14.26 -8.62 9.34
C VAL A 445 -13.44 -9.12 8.17
N PHE A 446 -14.09 -9.72 7.16
CA PHE A 446 -13.44 -10.44 6.07
C PHE A 446 -13.41 -9.65 4.75
N ALA A 447 -12.21 -9.52 4.18
CA ALA A 447 -12.03 -9.35 2.75
C ALA A 447 -11.99 -10.72 2.07
N TYR A 448 -12.31 -10.78 0.77
CA TYR A 448 -12.37 -12.03 0.03
C TYR A 448 -11.31 -12.10 -1.07
N GLY A 449 -10.64 -13.25 -1.16
CA GLY A 449 -9.68 -13.62 -2.19
C GLY A 449 -10.10 -14.90 -2.91
N SER A 450 -9.42 -15.25 -3.98
CA SER A 450 -9.72 -16.45 -4.77
C SER A 450 -8.88 -17.65 -4.34
N HIS A 451 -9.52 -18.81 -4.29
CA HIS A 451 -8.89 -20.13 -4.17
C HIS A 451 -9.31 -21.02 -5.36
N THR A 452 -9.35 -20.46 -6.57
CA THR A 452 -9.92 -20.93 -7.83
C THR A 452 -11.46 -20.80 -7.90
N TYR A 453 -11.99 -20.92 -9.09
CA TYR A 453 -13.42 -21.17 -9.26
C TYR A 453 -13.75 -22.61 -8.89
N ASN A 454 -13.21 -23.61 -9.63
CA ASN A 454 -13.51 -25.04 -9.43
C ASN A 454 -12.31 -25.95 -9.75
N LEU A 455 -11.08 -25.53 -9.41
CA LEU A 455 -9.87 -26.33 -9.63
C LEU A 455 -9.21 -26.78 -8.31
N HIS A 456 -10.00 -26.90 -7.24
CA HIS A 456 -9.53 -27.35 -5.93
C HIS A 456 -9.73 -28.86 -5.74
N ASP A 457 -9.17 -29.65 -6.65
CA ASP A 457 -9.19 -31.10 -6.60
C ASP A 457 -7.78 -31.66 -6.75
N LEU A 458 -7.54 -32.86 -6.17
CA LEU A 458 -6.34 -33.64 -6.38
C LEU A 458 -6.61 -34.79 -7.38
N VAL A 459 -5.67 -35.00 -8.28
CA VAL A 459 -5.57 -36.19 -9.11
C VAL A 459 -4.31 -36.93 -8.66
N GLY A 460 -4.46 -37.99 -7.89
CA GLY A 460 -3.37 -38.55 -7.09
C GLY A 460 -2.87 -37.52 -6.07
N ASN A 461 -1.60 -37.15 -6.13
CA ASN A 461 -0.97 -36.15 -5.25
C ASN A 461 -0.79 -34.79 -5.92
N MET A 462 -1.29 -34.60 -7.15
CA MET A 462 -1.14 -33.37 -7.91
C MET A 462 -2.43 -32.57 -7.94
N GLY A 463 -2.32 -31.26 -7.69
CA GLY A 463 -3.45 -30.34 -7.85
C GLY A 463 -3.90 -30.28 -9.30
N LYS A 464 -5.20 -30.29 -9.54
CA LYS A 464 -5.83 -30.27 -10.87
C LYS A 464 -5.33 -29.10 -11.74
N MET A 465 -5.04 -27.93 -11.14
CA MET A 465 -4.46 -26.78 -11.85
C MET A 465 -3.15 -27.08 -12.58
N LEU A 466 -2.35 -28.03 -12.10
CA LEU A 466 -1.05 -28.40 -12.71
C LEU A 466 -1.19 -29.34 -13.91
N LEU A 467 -2.38 -29.93 -14.10
CA LEU A 467 -2.62 -31.03 -15.03
C LEU A 467 -3.45 -30.61 -16.24
N ILE A 468 -4.11 -29.46 -16.18
CA ILE A 468 -4.98 -28.98 -17.28
C ILE A 468 -4.25 -27.93 -18.12
N PRO A 469 -4.73 -27.66 -19.36
CA PRO A 469 -4.17 -26.65 -20.24
C PRO A 469 -4.16 -25.26 -19.62
N TYR A 470 -3.11 -24.49 -19.92
CA TYR A 470 -2.91 -23.12 -19.40
C TYR A 470 -4.15 -22.21 -19.55
N HIS A 471 -4.76 -22.19 -20.73
CA HIS A 471 -5.92 -21.35 -21.00
C HIS A 471 -7.15 -21.72 -20.16
N GLU A 472 -7.33 -23.01 -19.82
CA GLU A 472 -8.41 -23.46 -18.94
C GLU A 472 -8.18 -22.97 -17.50
N VAL A 473 -6.92 -22.94 -17.04
CA VAL A 473 -6.57 -22.34 -15.74
C VAL A 473 -6.92 -20.87 -15.73
N VAL A 474 -6.52 -20.10 -16.75
CA VAL A 474 -6.82 -18.67 -16.85
C VAL A 474 -8.34 -18.43 -16.84
N GLN A 475 -9.11 -19.22 -17.61
CA GLN A 475 -10.58 -19.11 -17.65
C GLN A 475 -11.23 -19.39 -16.30
N ASP A 476 -10.80 -20.42 -15.57
CA ASP A 476 -11.29 -20.72 -14.22
C ASP A 476 -11.02 -19.55 -13.25
N LEU A 477 -9.80 -19.03 -13.27
CA LEU A 477 -9.41 -17.91 -12.43
C LEU A 477 -10.18 -16.63 -12.76
N GLN A 478 -10.38 -16.32 -14.04
CA GLN A 478 -11.21 -15.20 -14.49
C GLN A 478 -12.67 -15.36 -14.08
N ARG A 479 -13.20 -16.59 -14.12
CA ARG A 479 -14.55 -16.88 -13.62
C ARG A 479 -14.65 -16.63 -12.11
N SER A 480 -13.62 -16.99 -11.34
CA SER A 480 -13.56 -16.66 -9.92
C SER A 480 -13.59 -15.15 -9.67
N THR A 481 -12.82 -14.35 -10.43
CA THR A 481 -12.82 -12.88 -10.29
C THR A 481 -14.15 -12.23 -10.65
N ALA A 482 -14.93 -12.82 -11.54
CA ALA A 482 -16.28 -12.35 -11.86
C ALA A 482 -17.24 -12.46 -10.66
N ILE A 483 -17.04 -13.45 -9.77
CA ILE A 483 -17.85 -13.65 -8.56
C ILE A 483 -17.40 -12.72 -7.43
N ILE A 484 -16.09 -12.47 -7.33
CA ILE A 484 -15.46 -11.60 -6.33
C ILE A 484 -14.63 -10.49 -7.01
N PRO A 485 -15.26 -9.53 -7.69
CA PRO A 485 -14.60 -8.62 -8.64
C PRO A 485 -13.55 -7.68 -8.00
N LYS A 486 -13.56 -7.53 -6.68
CA LYS A 486 -12.56 -6.72 -5.95
C LYS A 486 -11.37 -7.53 -5.44
N ALA A 487 -11.37 -8.86 -5.67
CA ALA A 487 -10.29 -9.72 -5.20
C ALA A 487 -9.01 -9.48 -5.99
N LYS A 488 -7.96 -9.10 -5.27
CA LYS A 488 -6.60 -8.92 -5.82
C LYS A 488 -5.64 -10.03 -5.40
N ALA A 489 -6.06 -10.86 -4.42
CA ALA A 489 -5.25 -11.89 -3.81
C ALA A 489 -5.75 -13.28 -4.19
N PHE A 490 -4.81 -14.18 -4.44
CA PHE A 490 -5.04 -15.58 -4.77
C PHE A 490 -4.30 -16.50 -3.77
N ALA A 491 -4.89 -17.66 -3.41
CA ALA A 491 -4.18 -18.72 -2.70
C ALA A 491 -4.10 -19.96 -3.59
N TYR A 492 -2.88 -20.53 -3.70
CA TYR A 492 -2.69 -21.75 -4.51
C TYR A 492 -3.31 -22.95 -3.82
N PRO A 493 -4.24 -23.71 -4.45
CA PRO A 493 -4.75 -24.97 -3.92
C PRO A 493 -3.62 -25.91 -3.54
N PHE A 494 -3.67 -26.45 -2.32
CA PHE A 494 -2.67 -27.34 -1.74
C PHE A 494 -1.26 -26.71 -1.66
N GLY A 495 -1.12 -25.42 -1.91
CA GLY A 495 0.16 -24.72 -2.04
C GLY A 495 0.96 -25.11 -3.28
N GLN A 496 0.36 -25.82 -4.24
CA GLN A 496 1.02 -26.32 -5.44
C GLN A 496 0.97 -25.33 -6.60
N TYR A 497 2.11 -24.99 -7.15
CA TYR A 497 2.23 -24.10 -8.32
C TYR A 497 3.55 -24.32 -9.06
N ASN A 498 3.60 -23.83 -10.29
CA ASN A 498 4.81 -23.73 -11.12
C ASN A 498 4.80 -22.38 -11.85
N ALA A 499 5.80 -22.14 -12.71
CA ALA A 499 5.91 -20.88 -13.45
C ALA A 499 4.67 -20.60 -14.34
N ASN A 500 4.09 -21.63 -14.97
CA ASN A 500 2.89 -21.47 -15.79
C ASN A 500 1.69 -21.06 -14.95
N ILE A 501 1.47 -21.68 -13.79
CA ILE A 501 0.39 -21.33 -12.88
C ILE A 501 0.57 -19.90 -12.35
N MET A 502 1.79 -19.50 -11.98
CA MET A 502 2.05 -18.11 -11.58
C MET A 502 1.73 -17.11 -12.70
N ASN A 503 2.05 -17.44 -13.94
CA ASN A 503 1.70 -16.60 -15.08
C ASN A 503 0.18 -16.53 -15.31
N ALA A 504 -0.54 -17.65 -15.20
CA ALA A 504 -1.99 -17.69 -15.30
C ALA A 504 -2.66 -16.83 -14.21
N VAL A 505 -2.14 -16.85 -12.98
CA VAL A 505 -2.61 -16.02 -11.86
C VAL A 505 -2.42 -14.53 -12.17
N LYS A 506 -1.28 -14.14 -12.75
CA LYS A 506 -1.01 -12.76 -13.19
C LYS A 506 -1.94 -12.33 -14.33
N GLU A 507 -2.11 -13.19 -15.32
CA GLU A 507 -2.99 -12.94 -16.48
C GLU A 507 -4.46 -12.80 -16.08
N ALA A 508 -4.89 -13.56 -15.07
CA ALA A 508 -6.23 -13.43 -14.51
C ALA A 508 -6.45 -12.16 -13.68
N GLY A 509 -5.41 -11.31 -13.49
CA GLY A 509 -5.49 -10.00 -12.85
C GLY A 509 -5.20 -10.00 -11.35
N PHE A 510 -4.75 -11.11 -10.75
CA PHE A 510 -4.32 -11.11 -9.35
C PHE A 510 -2.96 -10.42 -9.20
N THR A 511 -2.81 -9.63 -8.14
CA THR A 511 -1.59 -8.85 -7.88
C THR A 511 -0.66 -9.50 -6.88
N MET A 512 -1.12 -10.57 -6.21
CA MET A 512 -0.35 -11.35 -5.25
C MET A 512 -0.92 -12.76 -5.08
N ALA A 513 -0.04 -13.71 -4.67
CA ALA A 513 -0.47 -15.08 -4.45
C ALA A 513 0.20 -15.74 -3.25
N PHE A 514 -0.59 -16.51 -2.50
CA PHE A 514 -0.23 -17.14 -1.23
C PHE A 514 0.08 -18.62 -1.42
N SER A 515 1.25 -19.03 -0.94
CA SER A 515 1.70 -20.42 -0.94
C SER A 515 1.54 -21.06 0.45
N THR A 516 1.95 -22.31 0.58
CA THR A 516 2.10 -23.00 1.87
C THR A 516 3.56 -23.09 2.31
N LYS A 517 4.49 -22.39 1.63
CA LYS A 517 5.88 -22.30 2.07
C LYS A 517 5.94 -21.65 3.45
N LEU A 518 6.65 -22.29 4.37
CA LEU A 518 6.84 -21.74 5.71
C LEU A 518 7.77 -20.52 5.68
N GLY A 519 7.43 -19.50 6.44
CA GLY A 519 8.29 -18.32 6.63
C GLY A 519 7.54 -17.02 6.83
N TYR A 520 8.29 -15.94 6.72
CA TYR A 520 7.86 -14.56 6.91
C TYR A 520 8.07 -13.79 5.61
N ASN A 521 7.40 -12.64 5.50
CA ASN A 521 7.39 -11.85 4.28
C ASN A 521 8.06 -10.51 4.52
N ASN A 522 9.05 -10.19 3.70
CA ASN A 522 9.88 -8.99 3.80
C ASN A 522 9.73 -8.12 2.54
N PRO A 523 10.13 -6.83 2.59
CA PRO A 523 10.22 -6.02 1.39
C PRO A 523 11.06 -6.72 0.31
N TYR A 524 10.60 -6.64 -0.94
CA TYR A 524 11.19 -7.22 -2.14
C TYR A 524 11.14 -8.76 -2.25
N ASP A 525 10.49 -9.48 -1.31
CA ASP A 525 10.13 -10.89 -1.54
C ASP A 525 9.14 -10.98 -2.71
N ASP A 526 9.10 -12.14 -3.37
CA ASP A 526 8.19 -12.39 -4.50
C ASP A 526 6.73 -12.40 -4.02
N VAL A 527 5.97 -11.41 -4.46
CA VAL A 527 4.55 -11.24 -4.09
C VAL A 527 3.63 -12.35 -4.61
N TYR A 528 4.11 -13.18 -5.55
CA TYR A 528 3.39 -14.36 -6.02
C TYR A 528 3.81 -15.67 -5.31
N GLN A 529 4.63 -15.57 -4.26
CA GLN A 529 5.10 -16.70 -3.46
C GLN A 529 5.03 -16.39 -1.95
N ILE A 530 3.96 -15.74 -1.51
CA ILE A 530 3.80 -15.33 -0.10
C ILE A 530 3.83 -16.54 0.80
N LYS A 531 4.72 -16.48 1.79
CA LYS A 531 4.95 -17.53 2.78
C LYS A 531 3.88 -17.46 3.87
N ARG A 532 3.43 -18.61 4.36
CA ARG A 532 2.42 -18.69 5.42
C ARG A 532 2.86 -19.62 6.56
N LEU A 533 2.25 -19.41 7.72
CA LEU A 533 2.39 -20.23 8.91
C LEU A 533 1.03 -20.84 9.22
N SER A 534 0.98 -22.15 9.40
CA SER A 534 -0.27 -22.86 9.68
C SER A 534 -0.42 -23.14 11.17
N SER A 535 -1.61 -22.94 11.72
CA SER A 535 -2.00 -23.41 13.03
C SER A 535 -3.14 -24.44 12.93
N ASN A 536 -3.08 -25.46 13.75
CA ASN A 536 -4.01 -26.59 13.78
C ASN A 536 -4.14 -27.19 15.18
N GLN A 537 -4.87 -28.31 15.30
CA GLN A 537 -5.12 -29.00 16.58
C GLN A 537 -3.84 -29.37 17.38
N GLN A 538 -2.71 -29.62 16.69
CA GLN A 538 -1.44 -29.99 17.31
C GLN A 538 -0.60 -28.77 17.71
N THR A 539 -0.97 -27.57 17.27
CA THR A 539 -0.23 -26.34 17.57
C THR A 539 -0.42 -25.93 19.02
N THR A 540 0.64 -26.00 19.81
CA THR A 540 0.61 -25.52 21.19
C THR A 540 0.65 -24.00 21.26
N ASN A 541 0.15 -23.40 22.36
CA ASN A 541 0.23 -21.96 22.58
C ASN A 541 1.66 -21.42 22.47
N THR A 542 2.65 -22.17 23.02
CA THR A 542 4.07 -21.79 22.93
C THR A 542 4.59 -21.80 21.51
N GLN A 543 4.19 -22.80 20.71
CA GLN A 543 4.54 -22.83 19.27
C GLN A 543 3.93 -21.66 18.52
N PHE A 544 2.63 -21.38 18.72
CA PHE A 544 1.97 -20.23 18.11
C PHE A 544 2.67 -18.92 18.47
N GLN A 545 2.97 -18.68 19.75
CA GLN A 545 3.68 -17.49 20.21
C GLN A 545 5.02 -17.32 19.51
N LYS A 546 5.82 -18.39 19.35
CA LYS A 546 7.09 -18.40 18.61
C LYS A 546 6.90 -18.13 17.11
N MET A 547 5.82 -18.66 16.53
CA MET A 547 5.50 -18.47 15.11
C MET A 547 5.17 -17.03 14.79
N VAL A 548 4.44 -16.33 15.64
CA VAL A 548 4.01 -14.95 15.34
C VAL A 548 5.00 -13.89 15.81
N LEU A 549 6.01 -14.24 16.62
CA LEU A 549 7.00 -13.29 17.11
C LEU A 549 7.74 -12.62 15.94
N PRO A 550 7.77 -11.29 15.85
CA PRO A 550 8.31 -10.59 14.68
C PRO A 550 9.85 -10.62 14.57
N TYR A 551 10.54 -11.12 15.60
CA TYR A 551 12.00 -11.21 15.65
C TYR A 551 12.49 -12.54 16.24
N THR A 552 13.75 -12.87 15.99
CA THR A 552 14.44 -14.00 16.66
C THR A 552 14.84 -13.58 18.07
N GLN A 553 14.52 -14.44 19.06
CA GLN A 553 15.00 -14.29 20.44
C GLN A 553 16.47 -14.69 20.55
#